data_cefd522e748486ef3d5d99acbcc500c9
#
_entry.id   cefd522e748486ef3d5d99acbcc500c9
#
_cell.length_a   1.000
_cell.length_b   1.000
_cell.length_c   1.000
_cell.angle_alpha   90.00
_cell.angle_beta   90.00
_cell.angle_gamma   90.00
#
_symmetry.space_group_name_H-M   'P 1'
#
loop_
_entity.id
_entity.type
_entity.pdbx_description
1 polymer ?
#
loop_
_entity_poly.entity_id
_entity_poly.type
_entity_poly.pdbx_seq_one_letter_code
_entity_poly.pdbx_strand_id
1 'polypeptide(L)'
;MRIIDGYIFRSIIVMTLRALGVLLSVGGFIEFVSQLDDIGTGAYGVTEALMYAGLKLPRFAVGVLPVSVLLGGLLGMGALATHSELIVLRASGVSLMMIGRSALYTGIALAVVGALLAESIAPPLDRYARQMKTLTKNSDMRMAVA
;
A
#
# COMPACT_ATOMS: atom_id res chain seq x y z
N MET A 1 25.84 -15.06 7.77
CA MET A 1 25.05 -13.98 8.38
C MET A 1 24.29 -13.18 7.32
N ARG A 2 24.96 -12.51 6.40
CA ARG A 2 24.30 -11.70 5.35
C ARG A 2 23.27 -12.46 4.48
N ILE A 3 23.47 -13.72 4.21
CA ILE A 3 22.56 -14.52 3.37
C ILE A 3 21.23 -14.79 4.09
N ILE A 4 21.28 -15.10 5.38
CA ILE A 4 20.10 -15.37 6.20
C ILE A 4 19.27 -14.11 6.42
N ASP A 5 19.94 -13.00 6.72
CA ASP A 5 19.29 -11.70 6.87
C ASP A 5 18.58 -11.28 5.55
N GLY A 6 19.24 -11.47 4.41
CA GLY A 6 18.66 -11.20 3.10
C GLY A 6 17.46 -12.09 2.77
N TYR A 7 17.48 -13.34 3.20
CA TYR A 7 16.38 -14.28 2.99
C TYR A 7 15.13 -13.89 3.80
N ILE A 8 15.33 -13.60 5.09
CA ILE A 8 14.25 -13.14 5.98
C ILE A 8 13.68 -11.80 5.47
N PHE A 9 14.55 -10.87 5.11
CA PHE A 9 14.18 -9.58 4.53
C PHE A 9 13.30 -9.74 3.29
N ARG A 10 13.72 -10.57 2.34
CA ARG A 10 12.96 -10.86 1.12
C ARG A 10 11.60 -11.49 1.42
N SER A 11 11.54 -12.45 2.34
CA SER A 11 10.29 -13.11 2.73
C SER A 11 9.28 -12.10 3.29
N ILE A 12 9.70 -11.24 4.21
CA ILE A 12 8.85 -10.22 4.81
C ILE A 12 8.39 -9.20 3.76
N ILE A 13 9.30 -8.71 2.90
CA ILE A 13 8.94 -7.75 1.85
C ILE A 13 7.92 -8.33 0.89
N VAL A 14 8.14 -9.55 0.39
CA VAL A 14 7.21 -10.18 -0.56
C VAL A 14 5.83 -10.35 0.06
N MET A 15 5.75 -10.79 1.32
CA MET A 15 4.46 -10.93 2.01
C MET A 15 3.83 -9.58 2.32
N THR A 16 4.61 -8.55 2.66
CA THR A 16 4.11 -7.19 2.84
C THR A 16 3.55 -6.63 1.54
N LEU A 17 4.25 -6.81 0.41
CA LEU A 17 3.76 -6.37 -0.90
C LEU A 17 2.48 -7.10 -1.33
N ARG A 18 2.36 -8.40 -1.02
CA ARG A 18 1.13 -9.15 -1.27
C ARG A 18 -0.03 -8.64 -0.42
N ALA A 19 0.19 -8.43 0.88
CA ALA A 19 -0.81 -7.87 1.79
C ALA A 19 -1.23 -6.46 1.35
N LEU A 20 -0.26 -5.62 1.00
CA LEU A 20 -0.51 -4.28 0.47
C LEU A 20 -1.34 -4.33 -0.83
N GLY A 21 -0.98 -5.21 -1.77
CA GLY A 21 -1.72 -5.38 -3.02
C GLY A 21 -3.17 -5.79 -2.80
N VAL A 22 -3.43 -6.72 -1.88
CA VAL A 22 -4.80 -7.11 -1.52
C VAL A 22 -5.58 -5.94 -0.91
N LEU A 23 -4.99 -5.24 0.06
CA LEU A 23 -5.63 -4.09 0.71
C LEU A 23 -5.87 -2.94 -0.28
N LEU A 24 -4.94 -2.67 -1.18
CA LEU A 24 -5.10 -1.67 -2.24
C LEU A 24 -6.21 -2.04 -3.23
N SER A 25 -6.32 -3.31 -3.59
CA SER A 25 -7.39 -3.79 -4.48
C SER A 25 -8.76 -3.58 -3.86
N VAL A 26 -8.92 -3.94 -2.59
CA VAL A 26 -10.17 -3.75 -1.84
C VAL A 26 -10.47 -2.26 -1.66
N GLY A 27 -9.48 -1.48 -1.21
CA GLY A 27 -9.64 -0.04 -0.99
C GLY A 27 -9.90 0.73 -2.28
N GLY A 28 -9.21 0.38 -3.36
CA GLY A 28 -9.44 0.95 -4.69
C GLY A 28 -10.83 0.63 -5.22
N PHE A 29 -11.31 -0.58 -4.99
CA PHE A 29 -12.68 -0.96 -5.35
C PHE A 29 -13.72 -0.17 -4.56
N ILE A 30 -13.55 -0.03 -3.24
CA ILE A 30 -14.44 0.77 -2.39
C ILE A 30 -14.44 2.23 -2.84
N GLU A 31 -13.28 2.80 -3.11
CA GLU A 31 -13.16 4.18 -3.60
C GLU A 31 -13.85 4.35 -4.95
N PHE A 32 -13.68 3.40 -5.87
CA PHE A 32 -14.38 3.43 -7.16
C PHE A 32 -15.90 3.36 -6.98
N VAL A 33 -16.40 2.47 -6.14
CA VAL A 33 -17.85 2.36 -5.85
C VAL A 33 -18.39 3.67 -5.27
N SER A 34 -17.63 4.33 -4.40
CA SER A 34 -18.03 5.63 -3.83
C SER A 34 -18.11 6.76 -4.87
N GLN A 35 -17.45 6.60 -6.01
CA GLN A 35 -17.55 7.57 -7.11
C GLN A 35 -18.74 7.30 -8.06
N LEU A 36 -19.41 6.14 -7.94
CA LEU A 36 -20.53 5.79 -8.82
C LEU A 36 -21.71 6.78 -8.69
N ASP A 37 -21.93 7.32 -7.49
CA ASP A 37 -22.98 8.30 -7.22
C ASP A 37 -22.72 9.63 -7.95
N ASP A 38 -21.48 9.94 -8.25
CA ASP A 38 -21.07 11.14 -8.98
C ASP A 38 -21.10 10.96 -10.51
N ILE A 39 -21.19 9.71 -11.01
CA ILE A 39 -21.26 9.41 -12.43
C ILE A 39 -22.61 9.89 -12.99
N GLY A 40 -22.54 10.65 -14.10
CA GLY A 40 -23.72 11.23 -14.72
C GLY A 40 -24.04 12.64 -14.25
N THR A 41 -23.29 13.20 -13.28
CA THR A 41 -23.34 14.61 -12.96
C THR A 41 -22.39 15.35 -13.91
N GLY A 42 -22.94 15.90 -14.97
CA GLY A 42 -22.23 16.64 -15.98
C GLY A 42 -21.30 15.79 -16.84
N ALA A 43 -20.06 16.27 -17.07
CA ALA A 43 -19.02 15.56 -17.83
C ALA A 43 -18.29 14.46 -17.02
N TYR A 44 -18.71 14.20 -15.77
CA TYR A 44 -18.07 13.21 -14.90
C TYR A 44 -18.53 11.79 -15.26
N GLY A 45 -17.68 11.06 -15.99
CA GLY A 45 -17.95 9.70 -16.46
C GLY A 45 -17.17 8.62 -15.71
N VAL A 46 -17.27 7.39 -16.20
CA VAL A 46 -16.56 6.23 -15.61
C VAL A 46 -15.05 6.38 -15.71
N THR A 47 -14.54 6.99 -16.78
CA THR A 47 -13.10 7.22 -16.97
C THR A 47 -12.55 8.18 -15.92
N GLU A 48 -13.25 9.25 -15.63
CA GLU A 48 -12.89 10.24 -14.60
C GLU A 48 -12.94 9.62 -13.21
N ALA A 49 -13.93 8.78 -12.93
CA ALA A 49 -14.04 8.05 -11.67
C ALA A 49 -12.86 7.09 -11.46
N LEU A 50 -12.47 6.33 -12.50
CA LEU A 50 -11.31 5.46 -12.46
C LEU A 50 -10.00 6.24 -12.25
N MET A 51 -9.84 7.35 -12.96
CA MET A 51 -8.67 8.21 -12.84
C MET A 51 -8.56 8.79 -11.42
N TYR A 52 -9.66 9.27 -10.87
CA TYR A 52 -9.71 9.81 -9.51
C TYR A 52 -9.37 8.76 -8.46
N ALA A 53 -9.98 7.56 -8.55
CA ALA A 53 -9.68 6.44 -7.68
C ALA A 53 -8.19 6.04 -7.78
N GLY A 54 -7.65 5.95 -8.99
CA GLY A 54 -6.24 5.64 -9.23
C GLY A 54 -5.28 6.66 -8.63
N LEU A 55 -5.58 7.95 -8.73
CA LEU A 55 -4.76 9.02 -8.15
C LEU A 55 -4.80 9.07 -6.61
N LYS A 56 -5.87 8.53 -6.01
CA LYS A 56 -5.96 8.38 -4.54
C LYS A 56 -5.24 7.15 -3.99
N LEU A 57 -4.98 6.15 -4.81
CA LEU A 57 -4.33 4.91 -4.38
C LEU A 57 -3.01 5.13 -3.61
N PRO A 58 -2.09 6.02 -4.03
CA PRO A 58 -0.84 6.25 -3.29
C PRO A 58 -1.08 6.74 -1.86
N ARG A 59 -2.04 7.63 -1.66
CA ARG A 59 -2.42 8.10 -0.33
C ARG A 59 -3.02 6.99 0.52
N PHE A 60 -3.90 6.18 -0.08
CA PHE A 60 -4.48 5.03 0.58
C PHE A 60 -3.40 4.00 0.94
N ALA A 61 -2.45 3.74 0.02
CA ALA A 61 -1.31 2.86 0.26
C ALA A 61 -0.51 3.26 1.50
N VAL A 62 -0.21 4.54 1.65
CA VAL A 62 0.47 5.07 2.84
C VAL A 62 -0.33 4.80 4.11
N GLY A 63 -1.64 5.00 4.08
CA GLY A 63 -2.53 4.76 5.23
C GLY A 63 -2.59 3.30 5.67
N VAL A 64 -2.57 2.35 4.73
CA VAL A 64 -2.64 0.91 5.02
C VAL A 64 -1.27 0.25 5.15
N LEU A 65 -0.18 0.97 4.86
CA LEU A 65 1.17 0.45 4.89
C LEU A 65 1.58 -0.12 6.27
N PRO A 66 1.29 0.52 7.42
CA PRO A 66 1.61 -0.04 8.73
C PRO A 66 0.94 -1.39 8.97
N VAL A 67 -0.33 -1.52 8.57
CA VAL A 67 -1.08 -2.78 8.68
C VAL A 67 -0.50 -3.83 7.73
N SER A 68 -0.14 -3.44 6.51
CA SER A 68 0.49 -4.32 5.52
C SER A 68 1.85 -4.84 5.99
N VAL A 69 2.65 -4.01 6.65
CA VAL A 69 3.95 -4.40 7.23
C VAL A 69 3.76 -5.38 8.39
N LEU A 70 2.77 -5.15 9.25
CA LEU A 70 2.44 -6.06 10.34
C LEU A 70 1.99 -7.43 9.81
N LEU A 71 1.06 -7.45 8.86
CA LEU A 71 0.59 -8.67 8.21
C LEU A 71 1.73 -9.37 7.45
N GLY A 72 2.53 -8.62 6.72
CA GLY A 72 3.69 -9.12 5.99
C GLY A 72 4.73 -9.75 6.90
N GLY A 73 4.99 -9.13 8.04
CA GLY A 73 5.86 -9.68 9.08
C GLY A 73 5.34 -11.00 9.65
N LEU A 74 4.07 -11.03 10.06
CA LEU A 74 3.42 -12.22 10.59
C LEU A 74 3.36 -13.36 9.56
N LEU A 75 2.92 -13.06 8.34
CA LEU A 75 2.81 -14.05 7.27
C LEU A 75 4.18 -14.51 6.77
N GLY A 76 5.14 -13.59 6.64
CA GLY A 76 6.51 -13.92 6.23
C GLY A 76 7.23 -14.82 7.22
N MET A 77 7.15 -14.49 8.50
CA MET A 77 7.72 -15.34 9.56
C MET A 77 6.94 -16.64 9.73
N GLY A 78 5.62 -16.60 9.60
CA GLY A 78 4.75 -17.77 9.64
C GLY A 78 5.05 -18.75 8.51
N ALA A 79 5.28 -18.29 7.31
CA ALA A 79 5.66 -19.11 6.17
C ALA A 79 6.99 -19.83 6.42
N LEU A 80 8.00 -19.14 6.96
CA LEU A 80 9.28 -19.71 7.34
C LEU A 80 9.12 -20.80 8.41
N ALA A 81 8.21 -20.60 9.37
CA ALA A 81 7.92 -21.58 10.42
C ALA A 81 7.20 -22.81 9.86
N THR A 82 6.22 -22.63 8.98
CA THR A 82 5.40 -23.69 8.39
C THR A 82 6.23 -24.63 7.49
N HIS A 83 7.19 -24.10 6.75
CA HIS A 83 8.07 -24.90 5.91
C HIS A 83 9.26 -25.51 6.67
N SER A 84 9.25 -25.46 8.00
CA SER A 84 10.35 -25.93 8.86
C SER A 84 11.70 -25.22 8.63
N GLU A 85 11.73 -24.18 7.80
CA GLU A 85 12.94 -23.42 7.50
C GLU A 85 13.50 -22.73 8.74
N LEU A 86 12.62 -22.28 9.63
CA LEU A 86 12.99 -21.70 10.91
C LEU A 86 13.68 -22.72 11.84
N ILE A 87 13.25 -23.98 11.79
CA ILE A 87 13.86 -25.08 12.55
C ILE A 87 15.26 -25.36 12.03
N VAL A 88 15.43 -25.41 10.72
CA VAL A 88 16.73 -25.61 10.06
C VAL A 88 17.70 -24.48 10.40
N LEU A 89 17.23 -23.22 10.36
CA LEU A 89 18.03 -22.04 10.76
C LEU A 89 18.49 -22.14 12.22
N ARG A 90 17.60 -22.56 13.13
CA ARG A 90 17.94 -22.78 14.54
C ARG A 90 18.93 -23.93 14.74
N ALA A 91 18.75 -25.01 14.00
CA ALA A 91 19.66 -26.15 14.05
C ALA A 91 21.06 -25.77 13.54
N SER A 92 21.16 -24.80 12.64
CA SER A 92 22.42 -24.24 12.16
C SER A 92 23.06 -23.22 13.12
N GLY A 93 22.53 -23.06 14.34
CA GLY A 93 23.09 -22.18 15.36
C GLY A 93 22.60 -20.71 15.30
N VAL A 94 21.61 -20.42 14.47
CA VAL A 94 21.01 -19.05 14.41
C VAL A 94 20.09 -18.84 15.61
N SER A 95 20.37 -17.80 16.41
CA SER A 95 19.56 -17.48 17.58
C SER A 95 18.24 -16.81 17.18
N LEU A 96 17.19 -17.01 18.01
CA LEU A 96 15.91 -16.30 17.84
C LEU A 96 16.05 -14.78 17.87
N MET A 97 17.01 -14.28 18.67
CA MET A 97 17.31 -12.84 18.75
C MET A 97 17.84 -12.30 17.41
N MET A 98 18.61 -13.08 16.69
CA MET A 98 19.14 -12.69 15.38
C MET A 98 18.02 -12.63 14.34
N ILE A 99 17.12 -13.61 14.34
CA ILE A 99 15.94 -13.63 13.46
C ILE A 99 15.03 -12.44 13.75
N GLY A 100 14.74 -12.18 15.01
CA GLY A 100 13.92 -11.05 15.45
C GLY A 100 14.53 -9.70 15.08
N ARG A 101 15.86 -9.56 15.21
CA ARG A 101 16.57 -8.35 14.81
C ARG A 101 16.50 -8.11 13.30
N SER A 102 16.65 -9.15 12.50
CA SER A 102 16.52 -9.07 11.05
C SER A 102 15.11 -8.63 10.62
N ALA A 103 14.08 -9.19 11.26
CA ALA A 103 12.69 -8.78 11.04
C ALA A 103 12.44 -7.32 11.44
N LEU A 104 13.01 -6.89 12.57
CA LEU A 104 12.89 -5.51 13.06
C LEU A 104 13.53 -4.51 12.09
N TYR A 105 14.74 -4.79 11.59
CA TYR A 105 15.39 -3.93 10.59
C TYR A 105 14.56 -3.83 9.31
N THR A 106 13.97 -4.93 8.86
CA THR A 106 13.06 -4.92 7.71
C THR A 106 11.85 -4.04 7.95
N GLY A 107 11.23 -4.15 9.13
CA GLY A 107 10.09 -3.32 9.53
C GLY A 107 10.43 -1.83 9.57
N ILE A 108 11.59 -1.48 10.14
CA ILE A 108 12.09 -0.08 10.18
C ILE A 108 12.35 0.44 8.76
N ALA A 109 12.99 -0.35 7.91
CA ALA A 109 13.24 0.05 6.52
C ALA A 109 11.93 0.32 5.75
N LEU A 110 10.93 -0.54 5.90
CA LEU A 110 9.61 -0.34 5.30
C LEU A 110 8.89 0.88 5.88
N ALA A 111 9.01 1.14 7.18
CA ALA A 111 8.45 2.33 7.81
C ALA A 111 9.07 3.63 7.27
N VAL A 112 10.40 3.64 7.09
CA VAL A 112 11.11 4.79 6.50
C VAL A 112 10.67 5.01 5.05
N VAL A 113 10.60 3.96 4.24
CA VAL A 113 10.11 4.05 2.85
C VAL A 113 8.67 4.56 2.83
N GLY A 114 7.81 4.07 3.72
CA GLY A 114 6.43 4.54 3.86
C GLY A 114 6.33 6.01 4.23
N ALA A 115 7.16 6.48 5.16
CA ALA A 115 7.21 7.88 5.55
C ALA A 115 7.66 8.79 4.38
N LEU A 116 8.68 8.36 3.63
CA LEU A 116 9.16 9.09 2.45
C LEU A 116 8.08 9.16 1.36
N LEU A 117 7.34 8.07 1.13
CA LEU A 117 6.22 8.05 0.19
C LEU A 117 5.07 8.96 0.67
N ALA A 118 4.82 8.98 1.99
CA ALA A 118 3.80 9.84 2.58
C ALA A 118 4.07 11.32 2.33
N GLU A 119 5.32 11.74 2.44
CA GLU A 119 5.70 13.15 2.31
C GLU A 119 5.95 13.58 0.87
N SER A 120 6.43 12.67 0.01
CA SER A 120 6.93 13.03 -1.33
C SER A 120 5.90 12.78 -2.44
N ILE A 121 5.13 11.69 -2.38
CA ILE A 121 4.31 11.21 -3.51
C ILE A 121 2.81 11.39 -3.24
N ALA A 122 2.33 11.04 -2.05
CA ALA A 122 0.90 11.05 -1.76
C ALA A 122 0.25 12.45 -1.81
N PRO A 123 0.82 13.54 -1.23
CA PRO A 123 0.19 14.86 -1.25
C PRO A 123 0.02 15.46 -2.65
N PRO A 124 1.03 15.46 -3.56
CA PRO A 124 0.85 16.06 -4.89
C PRO A 124 -0.20 15.31 -5.73
N LEU A 125 -0.25 14.00 -5.67
CA LEU A 125 -1.23 13.20 -6.40
C LEU A 125 -2.65 13.39 -5.89
N ASP A 126 -2.85 13.49 -4.58
CA ASP A 126 -4.16 13.76 -3.98
C ASP A 126 -4.68 15.15 -4.36
N ARG A 127 -3.82 16.17 -4.37
CA ARG A 127 -4.16 17.52 -4.81
C ARG A 127 -4.58 17.54 -6.28
N TYR A 128 -3.85 16.82 -7.13
CA TYR A 128 -4.17 16.71 -8.55
C TYR A 128 -5.53 16.04 -8.79
N ALA A 129 -5.82 14.98 -8.05
CA ALA A 129 -7.11 14.28 -8.11
C ALA A 129 -8.27 15.21 -7.76
N ARG A 130 -8.15 15.99 -6.68
CA ARG A 130 -9.17 16.94 -6.22
C ARG A 130 -9.37 18.07 -7.23
N GLN A 131 -8.30 18.64 -7.77
CA GLN A 131 -8.37 19.69 -8.78
C GLN A 131 -9.10 19.20 -10.03
N MET A 132 -8.76 18.00 -10.51
CA MET A 132 -9.41 17.40 -11.67
C MET A 132 -10.91 17.21 -11.45
N LYS A 133 -11.31 16.70 -10.29
CA LYS A 133 -12.72 16.52 -9.93
C LYS A 133 -13.48 17.86 -9.87
N THR A 134 -12.86 18.88 -9.28
CA THR A 134 -13.47 20.22 -9.13
C THR A 134 -13.62 20.91 -10.49
N LEU A 135 -12.60 20.83 -11.35
CA LEU A 135 -12.65 21.42 -12.68
C LEU A 135 -13.72 20.77 -13.55
N THR A 136 -13.84 19.45 -13.51
CA THR A 136 -14.84 18.71 -14.28
C THR A 136 -16.27 19.02 -13.81
N LYS A 137 -16.49 19.13 -12.50
CA LYS A 137 -17.80 19.51 -11.95
C LYS A 137 -18.17 20.99 -12.20
N ASN A 138 -17.19 21.90 -12.14
CA ASN A 138 -17.44 23.34 -12.31
C ASN A 138 -17.62 23.76 -13.77
N SER A 139 -17.12 23.01 -14.73
CA SER A 139 -17.36 23.29 -16.16
C SER A 139 -18.85 23.28 -16.50
N ASP A 140 -19.62 22.44 -15.82
CA ASP A 140 -21.07 22.33 -16.06
C ASP A 140 -21.87 23.43 -15.40
N MET A 141 -21.46 23.89 -14.20
CA MET A 141 -22.13 25.03 -13.56
C MET A 141 -21.99 26.32 -14.39
N ARG A 142 -20.86 26.50 -15.07
CA ARG A 142 -20.68 27.65 -15.95
C ARG A 142 -21.53 27.57 -17.22
N MET A 143 -21.73 26.36 -17.78
CA MET A 143 -22.63 26.16 -18.92
C MET A 143 -24.10 26.29 -18.54
N ALA A 144 -24.49 25.93 -17.32
CA ALA A 144 -25.87 26.07 -16.83
C ALA A 144 -26.25 27.51 -16.46
N VAL A 145 -25.29 28.40 -16.21
CA VAL A 145 -25.50 29.81 -15.85
C VAL A 145 -25.36 30.74 -17.07
N ALA A 146 -24.78 30.25 -18.14
CA ALA A 146 -24.70 30.97 -19.41
C ALA A 146 -25.88 30.58 -20.32
#